data_7961bc9ff41c39231447d197d9ad8ba0
#
_entry.id   7961bc9ff41c39231447d197d9ad8ba0
#
_cell.length_a   1.000
_cell.length_b   1.000
_cell.length_c   1.000
_cell.angle_alpha   90.00
_cell.angle_beta   90.00
_cell.angle_gamma   90.00
#
_symmetry.space_group_name_H-M   'P 1'
#
loop_
_entity.id
_entity.type
_entity.pdbx_description
1 polymer ?
#
loop_
_entity_poly.entity_id
_entity_poly.type
_entity_poly.pdbx_seq_one_letter_code
_entity_poly.pdbx_strand_id
1 'polypeptide(L)'
;MWPIKWNSGATGTKRKEKDGQKDNDGDKGSKRERKFHKKWLDDWKWLVYDGYMMFCKVCISYEESGKGRSKYPINFVKGSNNFRTSALLDHEKSTFHKDATDFETTKTNPKEAPARRSLLALQEHKRKTLELYFRNIHGIVKSKRPISDFLWLNKLDIARGILDSGETYNNCKAATCFMENSAEVEREGILESVKNAKFFSLTMDGSTDEASIEQETLFVRYCVQGDVCTKFLTIGEPASTSSADLYTFVTTNLKKRELNKGISLIGFGCDGAANMMCKKGGLVTLLQKDFPELLACHCLAHRLELSFRDMVKGDKKYERLSTLLLGIFYFYKRSPKQHSNLRHTFEVMNVKGTLPHRVSGSRWMPHMQRALKSLFSSFPGYVSHLQNESHTNPKAEGLVKIMCNFQVIVYATVLLDVLNPLVRLSLFLQSKDVTLADVHLMVQSTLSHLKSLDQKKSDTLLNLEETKEVAGMPLTSAGPFDSDSLIKKMVTGMTKAISIRFADLGDEVKFTKIANFRNWPMEELKGNND
;
A
#
# COMPACT_ATOMS: atom_id res chain seq x y z
N MET A 1 0.56 -24.73 -6.24
CA MET A 1 0.31 -26.17 -6.01
C MET A 1 1.05 -26.98 -7.06
N TRP A 2 2.24 -27.51 -6.76
CA TRP A 2 2.89 -28.61 -7.49
C TRP A 2 4.04 -29.12 -6.62
N PRO A 3 4.08 -30.39 -6.25
CA PRO A 3 5.14 -30.95 -5.41
C PRO A 3 6.33 -31.38 -6.27
N ILE A 4 7.52 -30.90 -5.97
CA ILE A 4 8.76 -31.36 -6.56
C ILE A 4 9.21 -32.63 -5.84
N LYS A 5 9.15 -33.77 -6.56
CA LYS A 5 9.78 -35.03 -6.15
C LYS A 5 11.27 -34.95 -6.48
N TRP A 6 12.11 -35.14 -5.50
CA TRP A 6 13.52 -35.46 -5.68
C TRP A 6 13.68 -36.95 -5.89
N ASN A 7 14.19 -37.37 -7.06
CA ASN A 7 14.66 -38.72 -7.31
C ASN A 7 16.10 -38.82 -6.78
N SER A 8 16.32 -39.56 -5.70
CA SER A 8 17.62 -40.11 -5.33
C SER A 8 17.70 -41.53 -5.84
N GLY A 9 18.69 -41.77 -6.72
CA GLY A 9 18.96 -43.08 -7.30
C GLY A 9 19.24 -44.14 -6.23
N ALA A 10 18.57 -45.25 -6.35
CA ALA A 10 18.78 -46.44 -5.56
C ALA A 10 19.90 -47.27 -6.18
N THR A 11 20.93 -47.60 -5.41
CA THR A 11 21.78 -48.77 -5.66
C THR A 11 21.33 -49.87 -4.71
N GLY A 12 20.84 -50.95 -5.32
CA GLY A 12 20.39 -52.14 -4.61
C GLY A 12 21.50 -52.93 -4.00
N THR A 13 21.23 -53.52 -2.86
CA THR A 13 21.92 -54.69 -2.37
C THR A 13 20.94 -55.71 -1.76
N LYS A 14 21.14 -56.91 -2.15
CA LYS A 14 20.30 -58.12 -2.05
C LYS A 14 19.92 -58.50 -0.61
N ARG A 15 18.66 -58.93 -0.47
CA ARG A 15 18.15 -59.77 0.63
C ARG A 15 18.87 -61.11 0.68
N LYS A 16 19.23 -61.53 1.87
CA LYS A 16 19.39 -62.94 2.23
C LYS A 16 18.29 -63.31 3.22
N GLU A 17 17.41 -64.19 2.78
CA GLU A 17 16.51 -64.95 3.64
C GLU A 17 17.32 -65.95 4.47
N LYS A 18 16.97 -66.14 5.72
CA LYS A 18 17.19 -67.34 6.47
C LYS A 18 15.96 -67.62 7.31
N ASP A 19 15.44 -68.80 7.02
CA ASP A 19 14.41 -69.52 7.75
C ASP A 19 14.83 -69.88 9.17
N GLY A 20 13.80 -70.04 10.01
CA GLY A 20 13.82 -71.17 10.96
C GLY A 20 13.60 -70.81 12.39
N GLN A 21 12.49 -71.14 12.82
CA GLN A 21 12.07 -71.92 14.02
C GLN A 21 11.32 -71.11 15.09
N LYS A 22 10.08 -71.57 15.25
CA LYS A 22 9.20 -71.37 16.39
C LYS A 22 9.79 -72.00 17.62
N ASP A 23 9.76 -71.33 18.76
CA ASP A 23 9.48 -71.94 20.05
C ASP A 23 8.53 -70.99 20.84
N ASN A 24 7.42 -71.58 21.21
CA ASN A 24 6.48 -71.10 22.20
C ASN A 24 7.12 -71.23 23.60
N ASP A 25 7.19 -70.12 24.32
CA ASP A 25 6.95 -70.23 25.75
C ASP A 25 6.37 -68.95 26.30
N GLY A 26 5.24 -69.06 26.96
CA GLY A 26 4.52 -67.99 27.59
C GLY A 26 5.19 -67.50 28.86
N ASP A 27 5.48 -66.24 28.92
CA ASP A 27 5.61 -65.58 30.22
C ASP A 27 4.91 -64.20 30.13
N LYS A 28 3.79 -64.08 30.88
CA LYS A 28 3.10 -62.86 31.15
C LYS A 28 3.91 -62.00 32.11
N GLY A 29 5.00 -61.42 31.62
CA GLY A 29 5.74 -60.42 32.38
C GLY A 29 4.91 -59.08 32.41
N SER A 30 4.50 -58.64 33.59
CA SER A 30 3.87 -57.38 33.89
C SER A 30 4.63 -56.24 33.22
N LYS A 31 3.99 -55.50 32.34
CA LYS A 31 4.56 -54.26 31.76
C LYS A 31 4.87 -53.31 32.91
N ARG A 32 6.14 -53.21 33.34
CA ARG A 32 6.59 -52.18 34.27
C ARG A 32 6.21 -50.81 33.63
N GLU A 33 5.32 -50.08 34.30
CA GLU A 33 5.01 -48.67 33.94
C GLU A 33 6.31 -47.87 34.04
N ARG A 34 6.71 -47.31 32.92
CA ARG A 34 7.88 -46.45 32.86
C ARG A 34 7.51 -45.09 33.38
N LYS A 35 8.34 -44.55 34.26
CA LYS A 35 8.14 -43.24 34.88
C LYS A 35 9.10 -42.22 34.27
N PHE A 36 8.67 -40.96 34.28
CA PHE A 36 9.50 -39.85 33.86
C PHE A 36 10.71 -39.67 34.81
N HIS A 37 11.89 -39.42 34.24
CA HIS A 37 13.11 -39.16 34.99
C HIS A 37 13.39 -37.66 35.05
N LYS A 38 13.34 -37.04 36.23
CA LYS A 38 13.57 -35.60 36.41
C LYS A 38 14.91 -35.12 35.85
N LYS A 39 15.95 -35.94 35.85
CA LYS A 39 17.26 -35.65 35.27
C LYS A 39 17.19 -35.29 33.77
N TRP A 40 16.19 -35.76 33.06
CA TRP A 40 16.00 -35.41 31.64
C TRP A 40 15.74 -33.93 31.37
N LEU A 41 15.20 -33.20 32.35
CA LEU A 41 15.03 -31.74 32.24
C LEU A 41 16.38 -31.00 32.28
N ASP A 42 17.40 -31.60 32.88
CA ASP A 42 18.75 -31.05 32.92
C ASP A 42 19.53 -31.41 31.64
N ASP A 43 19.34 -32.64 31.13
CA ASP A 43 20.02 -33.16 29.95
C ASP A 43 19.46 -32.56 28.65
N TRP A 44 18.14 -32.33 28.57
CA TRP A 44 17.46 -31.75 27.40
C TRP A 44 16.79 -30.41 27.72
N LYS A 45 17.44 -29.30 27.45
CA LYS A 45 16.96 -27.95 27.77
C LYS A 45 15.68 -27.56 27.03
N TRP A 46 15.34 -28.22 25.93
CA TRP A 46 14.11 -28.06 25.17
C TRP A 46 12.90 -28.81 25.76
N LEU A 47 13.13 -29.75 26.68
CA LEU A 47 12.10 -30.62 27.24
C LEU A 47 11.31 -29.90 28.35
N VAL A 48 9.99 -30.06 28.32
CA VAL A 48 9.06 -29.65 29.37
C VAL A 48 8.21 -30.84 29.78
N TYR A 49 7.90 -30.96 31.07
CA TYR A 49 7.05 -32.02 31.62
C TYR A 49 5.96 -31.39 32.49
N ASP A 50 4.69 -31.69 32.22
CA ASP A 50 3.51 -31.12 32.90
C ASP A 50 2.99 -32.00 34.06
N GLY A 51 3.68 -33.11 34.37
CA GLY A 51 3.25 -34.11 35.34
C GLY A 51 2.68 -35.36 34.68
N TYR A 52 2.26 -35.30 33.43
CA TYR A 52 1.65 -36.41 32.69
C TYR A 52 2.34 -36.69 31.35
N MET A 53 2.76 -35.67 30.65
CA MET A 53 3.32 -35.75 29.29
C MET A 53 4.59 -34.93 29.15
N MET A 54 5.42 -35.30 28.18
CA MET A 54 6.62 -34.60 27.76
C MET A 54 6.31 -33.74 26.54
N PHE A 55 6.79 -32.50 26.52
CA PHE A 55 6.63 -31.57 25.44
C PHE A 55 7.98 -30.97 25.03
N CYS A 56 8.07 -30.51 23.79
CA CYS A 56 9.21 -29.74 23.30
C CYS A 56 8.81 -28.28 23.13
N LYS A 57 9.31 -27.38 23.98
CA LYS A 57 9.01 -25.94 23.91
C LYS A 57 9.41 -25.29 22.57
N VAL A 58 10.50 -25.78 21.98
CA VAL A 58 11.02 -25.25 20.70
C VAL A 58 10.11 -25.65 19.55
N CYS A 59 9.66 -26.90 19.51
CA CYS A 59 8.75 -27.38 18.48
C CYS A 59 7.35 -26.74 18.59
N ILE A 60 6.86 -26.48 19.80
CA ILE A 60 5.59 -25.77 20.04
C ILE A 60 5.70 -24.34 19.49
N SER A 61 6.74 -23.59 19.86
CA SER A 61 6.96 -22.23 19.37
C SER A 61 7.06 -22.16 17.84
N TYR A 62 7.68 -23.19 17.24
CA TYR A 62 7.80 -23.27 15.78
C TYR A 62 6.47 -23.56 15.09
N GLU A 63 5.63 -24.46 15.63
CA GLU A 63 4.29 -24.73 15.10
C GLU A 63 3.38 -23.51 15.24
N GLU A 64 3.37 -22.86 16.42
CA GLU A 64 2.59 -21.65 16.66
C GLU A 64 2.98 -20.48 15.74
N SER A 65 4.23 -20.44 15.29
CA SER A 65 4.69 -19.43 14.31
C SER A 65 4.07 -19.59 12.92
N GLY A 66 3.35 -20.70 12.67
CA GLY A 66 2.76 -21.04 11.38
C GLY A 66 3.77 -21.45 10.30
N LYS A 67 5.08 -21.50 10.61
CA LYS A 67 6.15 -21.94 9.71
C LYS A 67 6.33 -23.45 9.72
N GLY A 68 6.02 -24.10 10.85
CA GLY A 68 6.09 -25.55 11.03
C GLY A 68 4.80 -26.26 10.60
N ARG A 69 4.65 -26.57 9.31
CA ARG A 69 3.55 -27.42 8.84
C ARG A 69 4.05 -28.86 8.67
N SER A 70 3.70 -29.74 9.61
CA SER A 70 3.89 -31.18 9.44
C SER A 70 2.58 -31.84 9.02
N LYS A 71 2.67 -32.77 8.06
CA LYS A 71 1.52 -33.63 7.67
C LYS A 71 1.19 -34.68 8.75
N TYR A 72 2.07 -34.88 9.70
CA TYR A 72 1.93 -35.91 10.76
C TYR A 72 1.88 -35.25 12.14
N PRO A 73 1.11 -35.79 13.08
CA PRO A 73 1.08 -35.31 14.45
C PRO A 73 2.48 -35.44 15.08
N ILE A 74 3.02 -34.32 15.56
CA ILE A 74 4.33 -34.28 16.19
C ILE A 74 4.13 -34.59 17.65
N ASN A 75 4.60 -35.78 18.07
CA ASN A 75 4.33 -36.31 19.40
C ASN A 75 4.71 -35.34 20.54
N PHE A 76 5.86 -34.66 20.44
CA PHE A 76 6.32 -33.72 21.45
C PHE A 76 5.73 -32.31 21.36
N VAL A 77 4.89 -32.05 20.39
CA VAL A 77 4.08 -30.81 20.32
C VAL A 77 2.73 -31.04 20.99
N LYS A 78 2.10 -32.19 20.73
CA LYS A 78 0.82 -32.59 21.34
C LYS A 78 0.95 -33.27 22.70
N GLY A 79 2.16 -33.56 23.10
CA GLY A 79 2.49 -34.32 24.31
C GLY A 79 2.82 -35.77 24.03
N SER A 80 3.84 -36.32 24.69
CA SER A 80 4.29 -37.72 24.61
C SER A 80 4.37 -38.34 26.00
N ASN A 81 3.74 -39.48 26.16
CA ASN A 81 3.85 -40.32 27.36
C ASN A 81 4.85 -41.49 27.21
N ASN A 82 5.64 -41.49 26.12
CA ASN A 82 6.66 -42.49 25.87
C ASN A 82 7.94 -42.17 26.65
N PHE A 83 7.98 -42.50 27.94
CA PHE A 83 9.11 -42.25 28.84
C PHE A 83 10.29 -43.19 28.55
N ARG A 84 10.97 -42.96 27.41
CA ARG A 84 12.20 -43.67 26.99
C ARG A 84 13.23 -42.66 26.53
N THR A 85 14.49 -42.87 26.90
CA THR A 85 15.61 -42.07 26.39
C THR A 85 15.70 -42.09 24.85
N SER A 86 15.38 -43.27 24.25
CA SER A 86 15.35 -43.40 22.79
C SER A 86 14.33 -42.46 22.14
N ALA A 87 13.15 -42.25 22.76
CA ALA A 87 12.14 -41.34 22.23
C ALA A 87 12.61 -39.87 22.22
N LEU A 88 13.37 -39.45 23.23
CA LEU A 88 13.99 -38.13 23.31
C LEU A 88 15.07 -37.96 22.24
N LEU A 89 15.94 -38.94 22.07
CA LEU A 89 17.00 -38.95 21.05
C LEU A 89 16.43 -38.98 19.63
N ASP A 90 15.36 -39.77 19.39
CA ASP A 90 14.69 -39.85 18.10
C ASP A 90 14.00 -38.50 17.75
N HIS A 91 13.38 -37.87 18.78
CA HIS A 91 12.80 -36.53 18.60
C HIS A 91 13.87 -35.47 18.25
N GLU A 92 14.98 -35.46 18.99
CA GLU A 92 16.09 -34.53 18.75
C GLU A 92 16.70 -34.68 17.36
N LYS A 93 16.73 -35.91 16.82
CA LYS A 93 17.21 -36.19 15.44
C LYS A 93 16.18 -35.88 14.36
N SER A 94 14.93 -35.69 14.70
CA SER A 94 13.86 -35.43 13.73
C SER A 94 14.10 -34.16 12.95
N THR A 95 13.70 -34.14 11.67
CA THR A 95 13.82 -32.95 10.82
C THR A 95 13.05 -31.78 11.40
N PHE A 96 11.84 -32.03 11.92
CA PHE A 96 11.01 -30.98 12.51
C PHE A 96 11.66 -30.31 13.73
N HIS A 97 12.30 -31.11 14.63
CA HIS A 97 13.01 -30.54 15.79
C HIS A 97 14.24 -29.76 15.36
N LYS A 98 14.95 -30.19 14.34
CA LYS A 98 16.09 -29.46 13.76
C LYS A 98 15.65 -28.14 13.17
N ASP A 99 14.59 -28.15 12.35
CA ASP A 99 14.04 -26.94 11.75
C ASP A 99 13.54 -25.96 12.83
N ALA A 100 12.89 -26.48 13.87
CA ALA A 100 12.44 -25.70 15.01
C ALA A 100 13.60 -25.07 15.81
N THR A 101 14.67 -25.83 16.02
CA THR A 101 15.89 -25.36 16.71
C THR A 101 16.60 -24.30 15.88
N ASP A 102 16.67 -24.50 14.58
CA ASP A 102 17.24 -23.54 13.63
C ASP A 102 16.43 -22.24 13.59
N PHE A 103 15.11 -22.35 13.65
CA PHE A 103 14.22 -21.19 13.77
C PHE A 103 14.43 -20.43 15.09
N GLU A 104 14.49 -21.13 16.22
CA GLU A 104 14.73 -20.51 17.52
C GLU A 104 16.12 -19.86 17.60
N THR A 105 17.15 -20.53 17.08
CA THR A 105 18.50 -19.96 16.97
C THR A 105 18.51 -18.70 16.13
N THR A 106 17.75 -18.68 15.04
CA THR A 106 17.63 -17.49 14.19
C THR A 106 16.97 -16.31 14.91
N LYS A 107 15.99 -16.61 15.78
CA LYS A 107 15.26 -15.63 16.58
C LYS A 107 16.08 -15.08 17.74
N THR A 108 16.77 -15.98 18.48
CA THR A 108 17.49 -15.62 19.71
C THR A 108 18.92 -15.16 19.46
N ASN A 109 19.59 -15.73 18.48
CA ASN A 109 20.95 -15.38 18.10
C ASN A 109 21.14 -15.35 16.57
N PRO A 110 20.78 -14.24 15.91
CA PRO A 110 20.89 -14.13 14.44
C PRO A 110 22.31 -14.37 13.90
N LYS A 111 23.33 -14.22 14.74
CA LYS A 111 24.74 -14.50 14.35
C LYS A 111 25.00 -16.00 14.15
N GLU A 112 24.26 -16.86 14.80
CA GLU A 112 24.35 -18.33 14.71
C GLU A 112 23.29 -18.96 13.82
N ALA A 113 22.47 -18.15 13.14
CA ALA A 113 21.44 -18.61 12.23
C ALA A 113 22.00 -19.57 11.17
N PRO A 114 21.29 -20.65 10.81
CA PRO A 114 21.74 -21.62 9.82
C PRO A 114 22.13 -21.01 8.49
N ALA A 115 21.36 -20.05 8.01
CA ALA A 115 21.67 -19.31 6.78
C ALA A 115 23.02 -18.58 6.87
N ARG A 116 23.34 -18.01 8.02
CA ARG A 116 24.63 -17.34 8.23
C ARG A 116 25.78 -18.33 8.31
N ARG A 117 25.60 -19.46 9.01
CA ARG A 117 26.62 -20.53 9.03
C ARG A 117 26.89 -21.07 7.63
N SER A 118 25.84 -21.30 6.83
CA SER A 118 25.98 -21.74 5.44
C SER A 118 26.70 -20.71 4.57
N LEU A 119 26.40 -19.42 4.73
CA LEU A 119 27.10 -18.34 4.02
C LEU A 119 28.57 -18.27 4.40
N LEU A 120 28.90 -18.43 5.67
CA LEU A 120 30.30 -18.46 6.14
C LEU A 120 31.07 -19.69 5.66
N ALA A 121 30.38 -20.81 5.44
CA ALA A 121 30.96 -22.04 4.89
C ALA A 121 31.22 -21.96 3.37
N LEU A 122 30.59 -21.03 2.66
CA LEU A 122 30.86 -20.83 1.24
C LEU A 122 32.25 -20.22 1.04
N GLN A 123 32.91 -20.62 -0.06
CA GLN A 123 34.15 -19.97 -0.50
C GLN A 123 33.88 -18.49 -0.79
N GLU A 124 34.86 -17.64 -0.54
CA GLU A 124 34.74 -16.17 -0.63
C GLU A 124 34.22 -15.68 -2.00
N HIS A 125 34.64 -16.33 -3.10
CA HIS A 125 34.14 -15.98 -4.42
C HIS A 125 32.65 -16.29 -4.63
N LYS A 126 32.15 -17.40 -4.04
CA LYS A 126 30.71 -17.74 -4.08
C LYS A 126 29.90 -16.76 -3.26
N ARG A 127 30.42 -16.31 -2.13
CA ARG A 127 29.80 -15.26 -1.32
C ARG A 127 29.66 -13.95 -2.10
N LYS A 128 30.72 -13.51 -2.78
CA LYS A 128 30.71 -12.31 -3.64
C LYS A 128 29.69 -12.42 -4.77
N THR A 129 29.59 -13.58 -5.42
CA THR A 129 28.59 -13.85 -6.44
C THR A 129 27.16 -13.70 -5.89
N LEU A 130 26.88 -14.28 -4.70
CA LEU A 130 25.57 -14.14 -4.06
C LEU A 130 25.27 -12.68 -3.68
N GLU A 131 26.24 -11.95 -3.14
CA GLU A 131 26.08 -10.52 -2.84
C GLU A 131 25.70 -9.72 -4.10
N LEU A 132 26.29 -10.02 -5.23
CA LEU A 132 25.93 -9.38 -6.50
C LEU A 132 24.51 -9.74 -6.95
N TYR A 133 24.11 -11.00 -6.82
CA TYR A 133 22.73 -11.41 -7.11
C TYR A 133 21.71 -10.70 -6.23
N PHE A 134 21.97 -10.57 -4.93
CA PHE A 134 21.12 -9.79 -4.02
C PHE A 134 21.07 -8.31 -4.40
N ARG A 135 22.20 -7.70 -4.78
CA ARG A 135 22.25 -6.30 -5.25
C ARG A 135 21.47 -6.12 -6.55
N ASN A 136 21.60 -7.06 -7.48
CA ASN A 136 20.92 -7.02 -8.77
C ASN A 136 19.41 -7.10 -8.58
N ILE A 137 18.90 -8.04 -7.78
CA ILE A 137 17.46 -8.14 -7.50
C ILE A 137 16.95 -6.93 -6.73
N HIS A 138 17.72 -6.41 -5.76
CA HIS A 138 17.36 -5.18 -5.05
C HIS A 138 17.23 -3.99 -6.01
N GLY A 139 18.17 -3.81 -6.93
CA GLY A 139 18.14 -2.78 -7.97
C GLY A 139 16.92 -2.90 -8.89
N ILE A 140 16.59 -4.12 -9.33
CA ILE A 140 15.42 -4.45 -10.15
C ILE A 140 14.11 -4.08 -9.43
N VAL A 141 13.95 -4.53 -8.19
CA VAL A 141 12.75 -4.27 -7.38
C VAL A 141 12.60 -2.77 -7.09
N LYS A 142 13.68 -2.11 -6.67
CA LYS A 142 13.68 -0.67 -6.39
C LYS A 142 13.33 0.17 -7.62
N SER A 143 13.75 -0.27 -8.80
CA SER A 143 13.47 0.37 -10.08
C SER A 143 12.13 -0.07 -10.69
N LYS A 144 11.36 -0.90 -10.01
CA LYS A 144 10.05 -1.44 -10.46
C LYS A 144 10.13 -2.14 -11.82
N ARG A 145 11.23 -2.85 -12.08
CA ARG A 145 11.44 -3.62 -13.31
C ARG A 145 10.92 -5.05 -13.14
N PRO A 146 10.62 -5.75 -14.25
CA PRO A 146 10.23 -7.15 -14.21
C PRO A 146 11.33 -8.03 -13.60
N ILE A 147 10.95 -9.05 -12.82
CA ILE A 147 11.90 -10.01 -12.21
C ILE A 147 12.73 -10.74 -13.28
N SER A 148 12.16 -10.94 -14.49
CA SER A 148 12.87 -11.52 -15.65
C SER A 148 14.17 -10.76 -16.02
N ASP A 149 14.23 -9.47 -15.70
CA ASP A 149 15.42 -8.65 -15.96
C ASP A 149 16.65 -9.08 -15.14
N PHE A 150 16.43 -9.87 -14.09
CA PHE A 150 17.51 -10.48 -13.31
C PHE A 150 18.45 -11.30 -14.18
N LEU A 151 17.90 -12.11 -15.09
CA LEU A 151 18.73 -12.91 -16.00
C LEU A 151 19.51 -12.06 -16.99
N TRP A 152 18.90 -11.00 -17.49
CA TRP A 152 19.55 -10.07 -18.39
C TRP A 152 20.68 -9.33 -17.70
N LEU A 153 20.45 -8.81 -16.49
CA LEU A 153 21.43 -8.06 -15.72
C LEU A 153 22.62 -8.95 -15.34
N ASN A 154 22.38 -10.18 -14.92
CA ASN A 154 23.45 -11.14 -14.61
C ASN A 154 24.28 -11.49 -15.85
N LYS A 155 23.65 -11.66 -17.02
CA LYS A 155 24.39 -11.87 -18.30
C LYS A 155 25.29 -10.67 -18.63
N LEU A 156 24.80 -9.45 -18.36
CA LEU A 156 25.59 -8.23 -18.54
C LEU A 156 26.79 -8.19 -17.60
N ASP A 157 26.60 -8.57 -16.32
CA ASP A 157 27.67 -8.60 -15.33
C ASP A 157 28.71 -9.69 -15.63
N ILE A 158 28.27 -10.83 -16.16
CA ILE A 158 29.20 -11.87 -16.67
C ILE A 158 30.02 -11.33 -17.86
N ALA A 159 29.38 -10.67 -18.82
CA ALA A 159 30.05 -10.09 -19.97
C ALA A 159 31.06 -9.00 -19.59
N ARG A 160 30.85 -8.33 -18.45
CA ARG A 160 31.76 -7.32 -17.88
C ARG A 160 32.84 -7.91 -16.97
N GLY A 161 32.87 -9.23 -16.76
CA GLY A 161 33.79 -9.90 -15.85
C GLY A 161 33.55 -9.61 -14.36
N ILE A 162 32.37 -9.14 -14.00
CA ILE A 162 31.97 -8.85 -12.61
C ILE A 162 31.43 -10.12 -11.93
N LEU A 163 30.71 -10.95 -12.66
CA LEU A 163 30.18 -12.24 -12.24
C LEU A 163 30.87 -13.37 -12.97
N ASP A 164 31.10 -14.48 -12.26
CA ASP A 164 31.55 -15.71 -12.89
C ASP A 164 30.40 -16.37 -13.68
N SER A 165 30.74 -17.13 -14.73
CA SER A 165 29.79 -17.80 -15.62
C SER A 165 29.03 -18.98 -15.02
N GLY A 166 28.88 -19.01 -13.69
CA GLY A 166 28.16 -20.08 -12.98
C GLY A 166 26.67 -20.06 -13.24
N GLU A 167 26.09 -21.21 -13.52
CA GLU A 167 24.63 -21.36 -13.72
C GLU A 167 23.83 -21.42 -12.41
N THR A 168 24.53 -21.58 -11.28
CA THR A 168 23.89 -21.72 -9.97
C THR A 168 23.17 -20.45 -9.57
N TYR A 169 21.88 -20.56 -9.23
CA TYR A 169 20.98 -19.46 -8.85
C TYR A 169 20.68 -18.42 -9.95
N ASN A 170 21.15 -18.62 -11.16
CA ASN A 170 20.86 -17.71 -12.27
C ASN A 170 19.53 -18.07 -12.98
N ASN A 171 18.44 -17.91 -12.25
CA ASN A 171 17.07 -18.17 -12.75
C ASN A 171 16.04 -17.33 -11.99
N CYS A 172 14.83 -17.17 -12.57
CA CYS A 172 13.77 -16.36 -11.98
C CYS A 172 13.29 -16.87 -10.61
N LYS A 173 13.36 -18.19 -10.37
CA LYS A 173 12.97 -18.78 -9.08
C LYS A 173 13.94 -18.37 -7.98
N ALA A 174 15.23 -18.40 -8.25
CA ALA A 174 16.24 -17.91 -7.31
C ALA A 174 16.10 -16.39 -7.10
N ALA A 175 15.83 -15.62 -8.14
CA ALA A 175 15.56 -14.19 -8.03
C ALA A 175 14.38 -13.89 -7.10
N THR A 176 13.29 -14.65 -7.20
CA THR A 176 12.15 -14.56 -6.27
C THR A 176 12.56 -14.86 -4.84
N CYS A 177 13.34 -15.94 -4.61
CA CYS A 177 13.84 -16.25 -3.27
C CYS A 177 14.76 -15.15 -2.72
N PHE A 178 15.63 -14.57 -3.52
CA PHE A 178 16.47 -13.45 -3.09
C PHE A 178 15.65 -12.21 -2.74
N MET A 179 14.62 -11.90 -3.52
CA MET A 179 13.69 -10.83 -3.25
C MET A 179 12.93 -11.05 -1.93
N GLU A 180 12.39 -12.25 -1.71
CA GLU A 180 11.67 -12.62 -0.50
C GLU A 180 12.54 -12.52 0.75
N ASN A 181 13.77 -13.04 0.68
CA ASN A 181 14.74 -12.94 1.79
C ASN A 181 15.14 -11.48 2.07
N SER A 182 15.37 -10.68 1.03
CA SER A 182 15.66 -9.25 1.19
C SER A 182 14.50 -8.52 1.85
N ALA A 183 13.26 -8.83 1.43
CA ALA A 183 12.05 -8.24 2.01
C ALA A 183 11.85 -8.67 3.48
N GLU A 184 12.24 -9.89 3.86
CA GLU A 184 12.16 -10.35 5.25
C GLU A 184 13.15 -9.59 6.14
N VAL A 185 14.40 -9.44 5.72
CA VAL A 185 15.42 -8.66 6.46
C VAL A 185 14.98 -7.20 6.65
N GLU A 186 14.47 -6.57 5.59
CA GLU A 186 13.93 -5.20 5.69
C GLU A 186 12.76 -5.12 6.68
N ARG A 187 11.89 -6.12 6.65
CA ARG A 187 10.74 -6.20 7.56
C ARG A 187 11.17 -6.38 9.02
N GLU A 188 12.17 -7.22 9.28
CA GLU A 188 12.74 -7.40 10.61
C GLU A 188 13.32 -6.09 11.15
N GLY A 189 14.07 -5.34 10.33
CA GLY A 189 14.61 -4.02 10.70
C GLY A 189 13.51 -2.99 10.99
N ILE A 190 12.42 -3.00 10.22
CA ILE A 190 11.25 -2.15 10.48
C ILE A 190 10.61 -2.52 11.82
N LEU A 191 10.38 -3.81 12.08
CA LEU A 191 9.76 -4.28 13.32
C LEU A 191 10.61 -3.97 14.55
N GLU A 192 11.93 -4.13 14.45
CA GLU A 192 12.86 -3.74 15.52
C GLU A 192 12.77 -2.25 15.80
N SER A 193 12.76 -1.42 14.75
CA SER A 193 12.63 0.04 14.90
C SER A 193 11.30 0.43 15.54
N VAL A 194 10.19 -0.22 15.15
CA VAL A 194 8.87 0.02 15.74
C VAL A 194 8.85 -0.41 17.21
N LYS A 195 9.44 -1.57 17.55
CA LYS A 195 9.51 -2.07 18.93
C LYS A 195 10.33 -1.16 19.85
N ASN A 196 11.31 -0.45 19.30
CA ASN A 196 12.12 0.53 20.03
C ASN A 196 11.43 1.90 20.16
N ALA A 197 10.37 2.16 19.40
CA ALA A 197 9.56 3.36 19.54
C ALA A 197 8.62 3.24 20.75
N LYS A 198 8.34 4.38 21.42
CA LYS A 198 7.40 4.40 22.56
C LYS A 198 5.95 4.15 22.10
N PHE A 199 5.62 4.57 20.89
CA PHE A 199 4.30 4.48 20.29
C PHE A 199 4.39 4.46 18.77
N PHE A 200 3.36 3.95 18.14
CA PHE A 200 3.22 3.94 16.68
C PHE A 200 1.79 4.18 16.25
N SER A 201 1.59 4.46 14.99
CA SER A 201 0.28 4.53 14.34
C SER A 201 0.23 3.63 13.10
N LEU A 202 -0.97 3.26 12.70
CA LEU A 202 -1.23 2.53 11.47
C LEU A 202 -1.98 3.39 10.47
N THR A 203 -1.71 3.16 9.19
CA THR A 203 -2.54 3.68 8.09
C THR A 203 -2.99 2.50 7.25
N MET A 204 -4.29 2.45 6.95
CA MET A 204 -4.91 1.40 6.16
C MET A 204 -5.55 1.99 4.90
N ASP A 205 -5.35 1.31 3.78
CA ASP A 205 -5.94 1.68 2.49
C ASP A 205 -6.23 0.42 1.68
N GLY A 206 -7.44 0.32 1.14
CA GLY A 206 -7.93 -0.81 0.39
C GLY A 206 -8.01 -0.52 -1.11
N SER A 207 -7.85 -1.54 -1.90
CA SER A 207 -8.00 -1.48 -3.35
C SER A 207 -8.41 -2.83 -3.92
N THR A 208 -9.32 -2.83 -4.87
CA THR A 208 -9.68 -4.03 -5.65
C THR A 208 -8.64 -4.24 -6.75
N ASP A 209 -8.06 -5.42 -6.82
CA ASP A 209 -7.08 -5.78 -7.86
C ASP A 209 -7.76 -6.16 -9.21
N GLU A 210 -6.95 -6.51 -10.22
CA GLU A 210 -7.46 -6.90 -11.55
C GLU A 210 -8.28 -8.20 -11.51
N ALA A 211 -8.08 -9.05 -10.49
CA ALA A 211 -8.85 -10.27 -10.25
C ALA A 211 -10.14 -10.00 -9.47
N SER A 212 -10.49 -8.74 -9.21
CA SER A 212 -11.62 -8.31 -8.39
C SER A 212 -11.56 -8.78 -6.93
N ILE A 213 -10.34 -8.98 -6.42
CA ILE A 213 -10.08 -9.31 -5.03
C ILE A 213 -9.74 -8.03 -4.27
N GLU A 214 -10.38 -7.82 -3.12
CA GLU A 214 -10.07 -6.71 -2.23
C GLU A 214 -8.74 -6.96 -1.51
N GLN A 215 -7.82 -6.03 -1.67
CA GLN A 215 -6.50 -6.04 -1.06
C GLN A 215 -6.39 -4.88 -0.09
N GLU A 216 -6.11 -5.18 1.18
CA GLU A 216 -5.89 -4.17 2.21
C GLU A 216 -4.41 -4.02 2.51
N THR A 217 -3.93 -2.78 2.51
CA THR A 217 -2.54 -2.45 2.85
C THR A 217 -2.47 -1.83 4.23
N LEU A 218 -1.48 -2.23 5.01
CA LEU A 218 -1.14 -1.59 6.28
C LEU A 218 0.25 -0.95 6.18
N PHE A 219 0.33 0.32 6.54
CA PHE A 219 1.56 1.04 6.79
C PHE A 219 1.69 1.33 8.28
N VAL A 220 2.90 1.24 8.79
CA VAL A 220 3.25 1.64 10.15
C VAL A 220 3.98 2.98 10.13
N ARG A 221 3.59 3.89 11.02
CA ARG A 221 4.23 5.20 11.22
C ARG A 221 4.72 5.30 12.66
N TYR A 222 5.98 5.64 12.84
CA TYR A 222 6.66 5.72 14.13
C TYR A 222 7.77 6.77 14.08
N CYS A 223 8.31 7.13 15.24
CA CYS A 223 9.37 8.11 15.35
C CYS A 223 10.63 7.45 15.93
N VAL A 224 11.77 7.68 15.28
CA VAL A 224 13.09 7.24 15.74
C VAL A 224 14.01 8.45 15.78
N GLN A 225 14.57 8.76 16.94
CA GLN A 225 15.52 9.87 17.14
C GLN A 225 15.03 11.22 16.58
N GLY A 226 13.73 11.47 16.63
CA GLY A 226 13.11 12.68 16.10
C GLY A 226 12.61 12.57 14.65
N ASP A 227 13.06 11.58 13.91
CA ASP A 227 12.62 11.36 12.53
C ASP A 227 11.35 10.53 12.46
N VAL A 228 10.35 11.03 11.73
CA VAL A 228 9.09 10.34 11.49
C VAL A 228 9.23 9.41 10.29
N CYS A 229 9.12 8.11 10.55
CA CYS A 229 9.21 7.06 9.55
C CYS A 229 7.82 6.51 9.22
N THR A 230 7.52 6.37 7.92
CA THR A 230 6.34 5.62 7.46
C THR A 230 6.82 4.47 6.58
N LYS A 231 6.51 3.24 6.99
CA LYS A 231 6.98 2.02 6.33
C LYS A 231 5.81 1.09 6.01
N PHE A 232 5.93 0.38 4.89
CA PHE A 232 4.99 -0.68 4.53
C PHE A 232 5.09 -1.84 5.52
N LEU A 233 3.96 -2.26 6.08
CA LEU A 233 3.91 -3.36 7.04
C LEU A 233 3.43 -4.65 6.38
N THR A 234 2.31 -4.60 5.67
CA THR A 234 1.73 -5.77 5.00
C THR A 234 0.67 -5.37 3.98
N ILE A 235 0.40 -6.30 3.07
CA ILE A 235 -0.77 -6.33 2.21
C ILE A 235 -1.42 -7.72 2.35
N GLY A 236 -2.72 -7.79 2.23
CA GLY A 236 -3.43 -9.07 2.25
C GLY A 236 -4.91 -8.90 2.00
N GLU A 237 -5.56 -10.03 1.82
CA GLU A 237 -6.97 -10.17 1.56
C GLU A 237 -7.70 -10.42 2.88
N PRO A 238 -8.54 -9.50 3.39
CA PRO A 238 -9.47 -9.80 4.49
C PRO A 238 -10.58 -10.73 4.00
N ALA A 239 -11.24 -11.43 4.93
CA ALA A 239 -12.35 -12.33 4.56
C ALA A 239 -13.51 -11.59 3.89
N SER A 240 -13.75 -10.33 4.28
CA SER A 240 -14.64 -9.38 3.61
C SER A 240 -14.28 -7.95 3.99
N THR A 241 -14.92 -6.97 3.37
CA THR A 241 -14.79 -5.55 3.74
C THR A 241 -15.65 -5.16 4.96
N SER A 242 -16.20 -6.13 5.70
CA SER A 242 -16.91 -5.85 6.95
C SER A 242 -15.98 -5.32 8.03
N SER A 243 -16.50 -4.46 8.92
CA SER A 243 -15.71 -3.93 10.05
C SER A 243 -15.08 -5.03 10.91
N ALA A 244 -15.75 -6.17 11.09
CA ALA A 244 -15.28 -7.29 11.89
C ALA A 244 -14.13 -8.04 11.22
N ASP A 245 -14.21 -8.26 9.90
CA ASP A 245 -13.16 -8.94 9.15
C ASP A 245 -11.91 -8.05 9.00
N LEU A 246 -12.13 -6.74 8.77
CA LEU A 246 -11.04 -5.76 8.77
C LEU A 246 -10.36 -5.67 10.14
N TYR A 247 -11.13 -5.68 11.23
CA TYR A 247 -10.59 -5.73 12.58
C TYR A 247 -9.76 -7.00 12.81
N THR A 248 -10.27 -8.16 12.37
CA THR A 248 -9.56 -9.44 12.45
C THR A 248 -8.27 -9.39 11.64
N PHE A 249 -8.30 -8.81 10.44
CA PHE A 249 -7.12 -8.61 9.60
C PHE A 249 -6.05 -7.77 10.32
N VAL A 250 -6.42 -6.60 10.86
CA VAL A 250 -5.49 -5.72 11.58
C VAL A 250 -4.92 -6.40 12.81
N THR A 251 -5.77 -6.94 13.69
CA THR A 251 -5.34 -7.53 14.97
C THR A 251 -4.50 -8.80 14.78
N THR A 252 -4.82 -9.64 13.79
CA THR A 252 -4.01 -10.81 13.43
C THR A 252 -2.62 -10.38 12.95
N ASN A 253 -2.56 -9.33 12.12
CA ASN A 253 -1.29 -8.81 11.64
C ASN A 253 -0.44 -8.18 12.74
N LEU A 254 -1.04 -7.51 13.72
CA LEU A 254 -0.34 -7.00 14.89
C LEU A 254 0.18 -8.14 15.78
N LYS A 255 -0.64 -9.15 16.06
CA LYS A 255 -0.25 -10.34 16.85
C LYS A 255 0.90 -11.10 16.19
N LYS A 256 0.80 -11.38 14.89
CA LYS A 256 1.84 -12.10 14.12
C LYS A 256 3.21 -11.41 14.19
N ARG A 257 3.23 -10.09 14.39
CA ARG A 257 4.44 -9.28 14.44
C ARG A 257 4.83 -8.83 15.85
N GLU A 258 4.13 -9.33 16.85
CA GLU A 258 4.35 -8.98 18.27
C GLU A 258 4.25 -7.48 18.56
N LEU A 259 3.43 -6.74 17.77
CA LEU A 259 3.18 -5.32 17.95
C LEU A 259 1.97 -5.01 18.87
N ASN A 260 1.40 -6.03 19.48
CA ASN A 260 0.27 -5.93 20.40
C ASN A 260 0.69 -5.97 21.89
N LYS A 261 1.99 -6.01 22.19
CA LYS A 261 2.53 -6.09 23.55
C LYS A 261 3.68 -5.12 23.75
N GLY A 262 3.63 -4.35 24.83
CA GLY A 262 4.74 -3.49 25.24
C GLY A 262 4.93 -2.21 24.43
N ILE A 263 4.11 -1.97 23.40
CA ILE A 263 4.14 -0.77 22.57
C ILE A 263 2.71 -0.27 22.38
N SER A 264 2.50 1.04 22.43
CA SER A 264 1.16 1.63 22.31
C SER A 264 0.83 1.98 20.86
N LEU A 265 -0.25 1.39 20.33
CA LEU A 265 -0.90 1.87 19.10
C LEU A 265 -1.75 3.09 19.46
N ILE A 266 -1.32 4.28 19.06
CA ILE A 266 -1.96 5.55 19.42
C ILE A 266 -2.69 6.23 18.26
N GLY A 267 -2.53 5.77 17.04
CA GLY A 267 -3.16 6.40 15.88
C GLY A 267 -3.58 5.40 14.81
N PHE A 268 -4.70 5.67 14.17
CA PHE A 268 -5.19 4.90 13.03
C PHE A 268 -5.74 5.82 11.95
N GLY A 269 -5.10 5.80 10.77
CA GLY A 269 -5.50 6.57 9.59
C GLY A 269 -6.18 5.68 8.55
N CYS A 270 -7.37 6.07 8.08
CA CYS A 270 -8.09 5.35 7.02
C CYS A 270 -8.96 6.31 6.20
N ASP A 271 -9.67 5.79 5.22
CA ASP A 271 -10.72 6.53 4.54
C ASP A 271 -11.95 6.73 5.44
N GLY A 272 -12.93 7.49 4.97
CA GLY A 272 -14.14 7.80 5.73
C GLY A 272 -15.31 6.86 5.46
N ALA A 273 -15.06 5.66 4.94
CA ALA A 273 -16.10 4.68 4.69
C ALA A 273 -16.82 4.27 5.97
N ALA A 274 -18.08 3.87 5.85
CA ALA A 274 -18.90 3.54 7.04
C ALA A 274 -18.35 2.32 7.80
N ASN A 275 -17.81 1.31 7.11
CA ASN A 275 -17.16 0.16 7.70
C ASN A 275 -15.86 0.53 8.46
N MET A 276 -15.22 1.66 8.12
CA MET A 276 -14.03 2.17 8.79
C MET A 276 -14.37 3.06 9.99
N MET A 277 -15.19 4.10 9.79
CA MET A 277 -15.35 5.23 10.74
C MET A 277 -16.70 5.29 11.46
N CYS A 278 -17.63 4.35 11.24
CA CYS A 278 -18.94 4.39 11.90
C CYS A 278 -18.82 4.28 13.42
N LYS A 279 -19.36 5.25 14.15
CA LYS A 279 -19.35 5.31 15.63
C LYS A 279 -20.05 4.12 16.32
N LYS A 280 -20.97 3.43 15.63
CA LYS A 280 -21.71 2.30 16.22
C LYS A 280 -20.99 0.95 16.08
N GLY A 281 -20.04 0.81 15.17
CA GLY A 281 -19.42 -0.50 14.92
C GLY A 281 -18.42 -0.50 13.77
N GLY A 282 -17.86 0.64 13.38
CA GLY A 282 -16.77 0.72 12.40
C GLY A 282 -15.47 0.12 12.95
N LEU A 283 -14.53 -0.17 12.07
CA LEU A 283 -13.23 -0.71 12.41
C LEU A 283 -12.53 0.10 13.52
N VAL A 284 -12.54 1.43 13.40
CA VAL A 284 -11.97 2.33 14.42
C VAL A 284 -12.60 2.10 15.77
N THR A 285 -13.93 2.02 15.84
CA THR A 285 -14.66 1.78 17.10
C THR A 285 -14.31 0.42 17.71
N LEU A 286 -14.06 -0.61 16.89
CA LEU A 286 -13.62 -1.92 17.36
C LEU A 286 -12.18 -1.85 17.89
N LEU A 287 -11.28 -1.18 17.18
CA LEU A 287 -9.90 -0.99 17.62
C LEU A 287 -9.80 -0.17 18.91
N GLN A 288 -10.64 0.83 19.10
CA GLN A 288 -10.66 1.66 20.33
C GLN A 288 -11.08 0.89 21.57
N LYS A 289 -11.75 -0.27 21.45
CA LYS A 289 -12.02 -1.15 22.59
C LYS A 289 -10.74 -1.81 23.13
N ASP A 290 -9.82 -2.17 22.24
CA ASP A 290 -8.54 -2.79 22.60
C ASP A 290 -7.46 -1.74 22.89
N PHE A 291 -7.55 -0.58 22.23
CA PHE A 291 -6.60 0.53 22.31
C PHE A 291 -7.36 1.82 22.67
N PRO A 292 -7.70 2.06 23.94
CA PRO A 292 -8.55 3.20 24.36
C PRO A 292 -7.97 4.58 23.99
N GLU A 293 -6.64 4.69 23.92
CA GLU A 293 -5.92 5.93 23.57
C GLU A 293 -5.82 6.15 22.04
N LEU A 294 -6.45 5.29 21.23
CA LEU A 294 -6.35 5.35 19.78
C LEU A 294 -7.04 6.60 19.22
N LEU A 295 -6.26 7.47 18.60
CA LEU A 295 -6.76 8.59 17.81
C LEU A 295 -7.02 8.15 16.37
N ALA A 296 -8.24 8.37 15.90
CA ALA A 296 -8.64 8.05 14.54
C ALA A 296 -8.52 9.27 13.64
N CYS A 297 -7.88 9.11 12.49
CA CYS A 297 -7.76 10.16 11.49
C CYS A 297 -8.39 9.73 10.17
N HIS A 298 -9.46 10.41 9.78
CA HIS A 298 -9.99 10.29 8.42
C HIS A 298 -9.04 10.98 7.44
N CYS A 299 -8.58 10.29 6.40
CA CYS A 299 -7.66 10.79 5.39
C CYS A 299 -8.07 12.18 4.87
N LEU A 300 -7.24 13.20 5.13
CA LEU A 300 -7.56 14.59 4.79
C LEU A 300 -7.67 14.82 3.29
N ALA A 301 -6.84 14.14 2.49
CA ALA A 301 -6.93 14.20 1.03
C ALA A 301 -8.26 13.60 0.55
N HIS A 302 -8.73 12.53 1.16
CA HIS A 302 -10.04 11.93 0.85
C HIS A 302 -11.20 12.85 1.26
N ARG A 303 -11.12 13.50 2.43
CA ARG A 303 -12.11 14.53 2.86
C ARG A 303 -12.23 15.66 1.83
N LEU A 304 -11.12 16.11 1.26
CA LEU A 304 -11.12 17.16 0.25
C LEU A 304 -11.76 16.69 -1.06
N GLU A 305 -11.47 15.48 -1.53
CA GLU A 305 -12.13 14.89 -2.70
C GLU A 305 -13.64 14.74 -2.49
N LEU A 306 -14.06 14.33 -1.29
CA LEU A 306 -15.46 14.27 -0.93
C LEU A 306 -16.13 15.65 -0.89
N SER A 307 -15.42 16.71 -0.43
CA SER A 307 -15.93 18.08 -0.44
C SER A 307 -16.22 18.55 -1.88
N PHE A 308 -15.33 18.24 -2.81
CA PHE A 308 -15.54 18.51 -4.22
C PHE A 308 -16.75 17.75 -4.79
N ARG A 309 -16.85 16.45 -4.47
CA ARG A 309 -18.00 15.64 -4.91
C ARG A 309 -19.33 16.16 -4.38
N ASP A 310 -19.36 16.63 -3.13
CA ASP A 310 -20.58 17.20 -2.54
C ASP A 310 -20.98 18.49 -3.25
N MET A 311 -20.01 19.33 -3.65
CA MET A 311 -20.29 20.57 -4.38
C MET A 311 -20.91 20.30 -5.76
N VAL A 312 -20.40 19.30 -6.50
CA VAL A 312 -20.87 19.01 -7.88
C VAL A 312 -22.04 18.04 -7.94
N LYS A 313 -22.44 17.45 -6.82
CA LYS A 313 -23.51 16.45 -6.76
C LYS A 313 -24.83 17.02 -7.26
N GLY A 314 -25.42 16.39 -8.28
CA GLY A 314 -26.70 16.78 -8.87
C GLY A 314 -26.64 18.06 -9.74
N ASP A 315 -25.43 18.58 -10.04
CA ASP A 315 -25.28 19.71 -10.96
C ASP A 315 -25.25 19.21 -12.41
N LYS A 316 -26.38 19.45 -13.13
CA LYS A 316 -26.56 19.05 -14.54
C LYS A 316 -25.50 19.66 -15.48
N LYS A 317 -24.97 20.85 -15.16
CA LYS A 317 -23.91 21.49 -15.96
C LYS A 317 -22.59 20.72 -15.79
N TYR A 318 -22.28 20.27 -14.55
CA TYR A 318 -21.14 19.40 -14.28
C TYR A 318 -21.25 18.06 -15.01
N GLU A 319 -22.43 17.43 -14.96
CA GLU A 319 -22.69 16.16 -15.64
C GLU A 319 -22.48 16.31 -17.16
N ARG A 320 -22.99 17.40 -17.76
CA ARG A 320 -22.81 17.69 -19.20
C ARG A 320 -21.35 17.89 -19.56
N LEU A 321 -20.58 18.66 -18.76
CA LEU A 321 -19.15 18.87 -18.95
C LEU A 321 -18.37 17.55 -18.78
N SER A 322 -18.67 16.78 -17.75
CA SER A 322 -18.05 15.47 -17.51
C SER A 322 -18.31 14.50 -18.67
N THR A 323 -19.53 14.48 -19.19
CA THR A 323 -19.90 13.68 -20.38
C THR A 323 -19.12 14.10 -21.61
N LEU A 324 -18.92 15.41 -21.83
CA LEU A 324 -18.08 15.94 -22.92
C LEU A 324 -16.64 15.43 -22.78
N LEU A 325 -16.01 15.64 -21.63
CA LEU A 325 -14.61 15.28 -21.42
C LEU A 325 -14.37 13.76 -21.55
N LEU A 326 -15.27 12.94 -21.00
CA LEU A 326 -15.25 11.48 -21.17
C LEU A 326 -15.50 11.09 -22.63
N GLY A 327 -16.42 11.75 -23.28
CA GLY A 327 -16.75 11.53 -24.69
C GLY A 327 -15.55 11.76 -25.59
N ILE A 328 -14.86 12.88 -25.45
CA ILE A 328 -13.64 13.23 -26.20
C ILE A 328 -12.54 12.19 -25.89
N PHE A 329 -12.30 11.90 -24.59
CA PHE A 329 -11.28 10.94 -24.21
C PHE A 329 -11.49 9.56 -24.87
N TYR A 330 -12.70 9.00 -24.78
CA TYR A 330 -12.97 7.68 -25.38
C TYR A 330 -13.07 7.70 -26.90
N PHE A 331 -13.44 8.83 -27.52
CA PHE A 331 -13.44 8.98 -28.98
C PHE A 331 -12.05 8.72 -29.56
N TYR A 332 -11.02 9.32 -28.96
CA TYR A 332 -9.66 9.14 -29.42
C TYR A 332 -8.99 7.87 -28.88
N LYS A 333 -9.25 7.49 -27.64
CA LYS A 333 -8.62 6.30 -27.02
C LYS A 333 -9.02 5.00 -27.73
N ARG A 334 -10.27 4.89 -28.19
CA ARG A 334 -10.79 3.64 -28.79
C ARG A 334 -10.50 3.50 -30.27
N SER A 335 -9.99 4.51 -30.93
CA SER A 335 -9.73 4.52 -32.37
C SER A 335 -8.30 5.00 -32.68
N PRO A 336 -7.38 4.10 -33.01
CA PRO A 336 -6.03 4.48 -33.45
C PRO A 336 -6.05 5.45 -34.66
N LYS A 337 -7.02 5.27 -35.58
CA LYS A 337 -7.20 6.17 -36.71
C LYS A 337 -7.51 7.60 -36.25
N GLN A 338 -8.50 7.79 -35.39
CA GLN A 338 -8.87 9.11 -34.87
C GLN A 338 -7.75 9.74 -34.05
N HIS A 339 -7.02 8.93 -33.30
CA HIS A 339 -5.84 9.36 -32.57
C HIS A 339 -4.74 9.88 -33.51
N SER A 340 -4.44 9.18 -34.60
CA SER A 340 -3.44 9.60 -35.60
C SER A 340 -3.89 10.86 -36.33
N ASN A 341 -5.17 10.91 -36.75
CA ASN A 341 -5.74 12.08 -37.42
C ASN A 341 -5.69 13.34 -36.57
N LEU A 342 -5.98 13.21 -35.26
CA LEU A 342 -5.88 14.34 -34.35
C LEU A 342 -4.45 14.90 -34.26
N ARG A 343 -3.44 14.03 -34.19
CA ARG A 343 -2.04 14.44 -34.20
C ARG A 343 -1.69 15.19 -35.47
N HIS A 344 -2.10 14.67 -36.62
CA HIS A 344 -1.91 15.35 -37.88
C HIS A 344 -2.61 16.70 -37.92
N THR A 345 -3.82 16.82 -37.36
CA THR A 345 -4.52 18.10 -37.23
C THR A 345 -3.71 19.12 -36.44
N PHE A 346 -3.11 18.72 -35.31
CA PHE A 346 -2.22 19.60 -34.53
C PHE A 346 -0.99 20.06 -35.32
N GLU A 347 -0.40 19.16 -36.11
CA GLU A 347 0.74 19.47 -36.98
C GLU A 347 0.37 20.50 -38.05
N VAL A 348 -0.74 20.26 -38.78
CA VAL A 348 -1.23 21.15 -39.84
C VAL A 348 -1.59 22.53 -39.29
N MET A 349 -2.20 22.57 -38.11
CA MET A 349 -2.58 23.84 -37.48
C MET A 349 -1.42 24.53 -36.74
N ASN A 350 -0.26 23.90 -36.67
CA ASN A 350 0.90 24.36 -35.88
C ASN A 350 0.56 24.63 -34.40
N VAL A 351 -0.32 23.80 -33.82
CA VAL A 351 -0.76 23.92 -32.42
C VAL A 351 -0.04 22.86 -31.58
N LYS A 352 0.57 23.28 -30.47
CA LYS A 352 1.08 22.35 -29.46
C LYS A 352 -0.07 21.72 -28.65
N GLY A 353 -0.80 20.80 -29.28
CA GLY A 353 -1.92 20.12 -28.65
C GLY A 353 -1.48 18.88 -27.83
N THR A 354 -2.28 18.52 -26.85
CA THR A 354 -2.15 17.30 -26.06
C THR A 354 -3.36 16.40 -26.31
N LEU A 355 -3.17 15.10 -26.17
CA LEU A 355 -4.27 14.14 -26.23
C LEU A 355 -5.20 14.32 -25.03
N PRO A 356 -6.51 14.01 -25.17
CA PRO A 356 -7.45 14.14 -24.07
C PRO A 356 -7.07 13.26 -22.88
N HIS A 357 -7.17 13.84 -21.69
CA HIS A 357 -6.92 13.12 -20.45
C HIS A 357 -8.21 12.48 -19.88
N ARG A 358 -8.05 11.35 -19.20
CA ARG A 358 -9.16 10.69 -18.52
C ARG A 358 -9.59 11.54 -17.31
N VAL A 359 -10.90 11.71 -17.15
CA VAL A 359 -11.51 12.48 -16.03
C VAL A 359 -11.62 11.65 -14.77
N SER A 360 -11.75 10.33 -14.90
CA SER A 360 -11.95 9.41 -13.79
C SER A 360 -10.63 8.78 -13.32
N GLY A 361 -10.50 8.61 -12.02
CA GLY A 361 -9.37 7.97 -11.33
C GLY A 361 -9.60 7.99 -9.83
N SER A 362 -8.69 7.45 -9.03
CA SER A 362 -8.75 7.44 -7.57
C SER A 362 -8.75 8.86 -6.95
N ARG A 363 -8.29 9.86 -7.71
CA ARG A 363 -8.23 11.28 -7.31
C ARG A 363 -8.91 12.13 -8.37
N TRP A 364 -10.16 12.48 -8.13
CA TRP A 364 -11.02 13.15 -9.13
C TRP A 364 -10.56 14.54 -9.50
N MET A 365 -10.21 15.39 -8.51
CA MET A 365 -9.85 16.80 -8.77
C MET A 365 -8.61 16.96 -9.67
N PRO A 366 -7.47 16.29 -9.44
CA PRO A 366 -6.32 16.37 -10.34
C PRO A 366 -6.60 15.83 -11.75
N HIS A 367 -7.45 14.79 -11.87
CA HIS A 367 -7.84 14.24 -13.17
C HIS A 367 -8.73 15.23 -13.93
N MET A 368 -9.71 15.82 -13.26
CA MET A 368 -10.59 16.83 -13.84
C MET A 368 -9.79 18.05 -14.27
N GLN A 369 -8.90 18.57 -13.42
CA GLN A 369 -8.05 19.71 -13.75
C GLN A 369 -7.20 19.45 -15.00
N ARG A 370 -6.55 18.27 -15.08
CA ARG A 370 -5.74 17.88 -16.26
C ARG A 370 -6.58 17.78 -17.53
N ALA A 371 -7.78 17.21 -17.44
CA ALA A 371 -8.69 17.10 -18.57
C ALA A 371 -9.15 18.49 -19.07
N LEU A 372 -9.47 19.42 -18.15
CA LEU A 372 -9.83 20.79 -18.48
C LEU A 372 -8.65 21.56 -19.08
N LYS A 373 -7.45 21.47 -18.50
CA LYS A 373 -6.25 22.09 -19.06
C LYS A 373 -5.95 21.57 -20.47
N SER A 374 -6.09 20.26 -20.70
CA SER A 374 -5.94 19.67 -22.02
C SER A 374 -7.02 20.16 -23.00
N LEU A 375 -8.27 20.29 -22.55
CA LEU A 375 -9.36 20.83 -23.35
C LEU A 375 -9.02 22.25 -23.85
N PHE A 376 -8.64 23.17 -22.95
CA PHE A 376 -8.35 24.54 -23.31
C PHE A 376 -7.08 24.68 -24.15
N SER A 377 -6.00 24.00 -23.82
CA SER A 377 -4.74 24.07 -24.57
C SER A 377 -4.82 23.48 -25.96
N SER A 378 -5.74 22.57 -26.22
CA SER A 378 -5.89 21.84 -27.48
C SER A 378 -7.22 22.14 -28.17
N PHE A 379 -7.96 23.13 -27.70
CA PHE A 379 -9.32 23.44 -28.13
C PHE A 379 -9.46 23.59 -29.65
N PRO A 380 -8.63 24.39 -30.34
CA PRO A 380 -8.73 24.56 -31.79
C PRO A 380 -8.57 23.24 -32.56
N GLY A 381 -7.59 22.44 -32.16
CA GLY A 381 -7.35 21.14 -32.81
C GLY A 381 -8.47 20.14 -32.59
N TYR A 382 -9.05 20.10 -31.37
CA TYR A 382 -10.20 19.24 -31.09
C TYR A 382 -11.42 19.68 -31.91
N VAL A 383 -11.72 20.99 -31.94
CA VAL A 383 -12.86 21.52 -32.71
C VAL A 383 -12.68 21.21 -34.18
N SER A 384 -11.54 21.58 -34.78
CA SER A 384 -11.26 21.36 -36.21
C SER A 384 -11.37 19.88 -36.61
N HIS A 385 -10.71 18.99 -35.84
CA HIS A 385 -10.76 17.58 -36.15
C HIS A 385 -12.18 16.98 -36.01
N LEU A 386 -12.88 17.30 -34.90
CA LEU A 386 -14.24 16.80 -34.69
C LEU A 386 -15.26 17.37 -35.67
N GLN A 387 -15.09 18.61 -36.14
CA GLN A 387 -15.92 19.21 -37.20
C GLN A 387 -15.74 18.43 -38.52
N ASN A 388 -14.51 18.12 -38.90
CA ASN A 388 -14.25 17.35 -40.12
C ASN A 388 -14.87 15.94 -40.03
N GLU A 389 -14.81 15.29 -38.88
CA GLU A 389 -15.41 13.97 -38.65
C GLU A 389 -16.95 14.03 -38.50
N SER A 390 -17.53 15.18 -38.17
CA SER A 390 -18.97 15.31 -37.90
C SER A 390 -19.86 15.01 -39.09
N HIS A 391 -19.35 15.18 -40.32
CA HIS A 391 -20.08 14.86 -41.54
C HIS A 391 -20.43 13.40 -41.70
N THR A 392 -19.65 12.51 -41.09
CA THR A 392 -19.81 11.06 -41.19
C THR A 392 -20.03 10.38 -39.86
N ASN A 393 -19.82 11.07 -38.73
CA ASN A 393 -19.86 10.52 -37.39
C ASN A 393 -20.75 11.34 -36.44
N PRO A 394 -21.99 10.87 -36.16
CA PRO A 394 -22.93 11.59 -35.28
C PRO A 394 -22.38 11.83 -33.86
N LYS A 395 -21.44 11.00 -33.40
CA LYS A 395 -20.80 11.19 -32.12
C LYS A 395 -19.86 12.40 -32.12
N ALA A 396 -19.12 12.58 -33.20
CA ALA A 396 -18.26 13.77 -33.38
C ALA A 396 -19.11 15.04 -33.44
N GLU A 397 -20.22 15.02 -34.17
CA GLU A 397 -21.18 16.14 -34.23
C GLU A 397 -21.71 16.49 -32.83
N GLY A 398 -22.16 15.51 -32.05
CA GLY A 398 -22.62 15.72 -30.68
C GLY A 398 -21.56 16.33 -29.77
N LEU A 399 -20.30 15.88 -29.88
CA LEU A 399 -19.18 16.39 -29.10
C LEU A 399 -18.85 17.84 -29.47
N VAL A 400 -18.80 18.19 -30.77
CA VAL A 400 -18.61 19.58 -31.24
C VAL A 400 -19.70 20.50 -30.69
N LYS A 401 -20.97 20.09 -30.85
CA LYS A 401 -22.13 20.88 -30.39
C LYS A 401 -22.07 21.19 -28.89
N ILE A 402 -21.61 20.25 -28.06
CA ILE A 402 -21.45 20.49 -26.62
C ILE A 402 -20.19 21.34 -26.38
N MET A 403 -19.07 21.04 -27.04
CA MET A 403 -17.80 21.72 -26.84
C MET A 403 -17.82 23.17 -27.26
N CYS A 404 -18.47 23.52 -28.38
CA CYS A 404 -18.60 24.91 -28.83
C CYS A 404 -19.71 25.66 -28.11
N ASN A 405 -20.40 25.09 -27.13
CA ASN A 405 -21.43 25.77 -26.37
C ASN A 405 -20.84 26.73 -25.34
N PHE A 406 -21.12 28.00 -25.44
CA PHE A 406 -20.61 29.07 -24.57
C PHE A 406 -20.83 28.78 -23.07
N GLN A 407 -22.04 28.36 -22.67
CA GLN A 407 -22.35 28.09 -21.28
C GLN A 407 -21.52 26.92 -20.70
N VAL A 408 -21.23 25.89 -21.51
CA VAL A 408 -20.40 24.76 -21.12
C VAL A 408 -18.94 25.20 -20.89
N ILE A 409 -18.44 26.06 -21.77
CA ILE A 409 -17.07 26.57 -21.68
C ILE A 409 -16.89 27.53 -20.52
N VAL A 410 -17.85 28.46 -20.30
CA VAL A 410 -17.85 29.32 -19.11
C VAL A 410 -17.88 28.47 -17.83
N TYR A 411 -18.72 27.43 -17.77
CA TYR A 411 -18.76 26.51 -16.64
C TYR A 411 -17.40 25.79 -16.43
N ALA A 412 -16.77 25.35 -17.53
CA ALA A 412 -15.47 24.70 -17.50
C ALA A 412 -14.35 25.63 -16.99
N THR A 413 -14.39 26.94 -17.40
CA THR A 413 -13.44 27.95 -16.95
C THR A 413 -13.59 28.24 -15.47
N VAL A 414 -14.79 28.50 -14.98
CA VAL A 414 -15.06 28.73 -13.55
C VAL A 414 -14.68 27.50 -12.72
N LEU A 415 -15.00 26.29 -13.19
CA LEU A 415 -14.62 25.06 -12.50
C LEU A 415 -13.09 24.89 -12.42
N LEU A 416 -12.35 25.26 -13.47
CA LEU A 416 -10.89 25.21 -13.47
C LEU A 416 -10.29 26.22 -12.48
N ASP A 417 -10.86 27.42 -12.36
CA ASP A 417 -10.44 28.42 -11.38
C ASP A 417 -10.65 27.93 -9.95
N VAL A 418 -11.79 27.30 -9.67
CA VAL A 418 -12.07 26.66 -8.36
C VAL A 418 -11.14 25.48 -8.10
N LEU A 419 -10.84 24.65 -9.10
CA LEU A 419 -9.98 23.49 -8.95
C LEU A 419 -8.51 23.85 -8.69
N ASN A 420 -8.02 24.98 -9.17
CA ASN A 420 -6.61 25.36 -9.04
C ASN A 420 -6.14 25.42 -7.57
N PRO A 421 -6.79 26.13 -6.64
CA PRO A 421 -6.42 26.13 -5.23
C PRO A 421 -6.66 24.78 -4.56
N LEU A 422 -7.70 24.03 -4.97
CA LEU A 422 -8.02 22.71 -4.38
C LEU A 422 -6.96 21.66 -4.73
N VAL A 423 -6.49 21.64 -5.97
CA VAL A 423 -5.43 20.70 -6.37
C VAL A 423 -4.12 21.03 -5.66
N ARG A 424 -3.79 22.30 -5.43
CA ARG A 424 -2.64 22.69 -4.60
C ARG A 424 -2.79 22.18 -3.18
N LEU A 425 -3.95 22.36 -2.56
CA LEU A 425 -4.25 21.81 -1.24
C LEU A 425 -4.13 20.27 -1.25
N SER A 426 -4.69 19.59 -2.25
CA SER A 426 -4.61 18.13 -2.37
C SER A 426 -3.16 17.63 -2.44
N LEU A 427 -2.30 18.28 -3.21
CA LEU A 427 -0.88 17.96 -3.29
C LEU A 427 -0.14 18.21 -1.97
N PHE A 428 -0.48 19.31 -1.30
CA PHE A 428 0.08 19.64 0.01
C PHE A 428 -0.28 18.59 1.06
N LEU A 429 -1.54 18.15 1.14
CA LEU A 429 -2.00 17.10 2.06
C LEU A 429 -1.33 15.73 1.82
N GLN A 430 -0.66 15.54 0.71
CA GLN A 430 0.06 14.32 0.33
C GLN A 430 1.57 14.42 0.53
N SER A 431 2.08 15.57 0.95
CA SER A 431 3.50 15.72 1.23
C SER A 431 3.89 15.07 2.55
N LYS A 432 5.18 14.66 2.67
CA LYS A 432 5.63 13.81 3.78
C LYS A 432 5.81 14.57 5.10
N ASP A 433 6.19 15.86 5.00
CA ASP A 433 6.67 16.65 6.14
C ASP A 433 5.66 17.72 6.56
N VAL A 434 4.37 17.36 6.54
CA VAL A 434 3.26 18.28 6.86
C VAL A 434 2.74 17.99 8.25
N THR A 435 2.64 19.04 9.08
CA THR A 435 1.98 18.98 10.38
C THR A 435 0.49 19.35 10.28
N LEU A 436 -0.31 18.99 11.28
CA LEU A 436 -1.73 19.40 11.33
C LEU A 436 -1.88 20.93 11.38
N ALA A 437 -0.94 21.65 11.99
CA ALA A 437 -0.93 23.11 11.99
C ALA A 437 -0.74 23.67 10.58
N ASP A 438 0.18 23.10 9.80
CA ASP A 438 0.40 23.49 8.40
C ASP A 438 -0.84 23.20 7.54
N VAL A 439 -1.50 22.08 7.79
CA VAL A 439 -2.77 21.73 7.12
C VAL A 439 -3.83 22.78 7.41
N HIS A 440 -4.00 23.17 8.67
CA HIS A 440 -4.98 24.21 9.04
C HIS A 440 -4.73 25.51 8.31
N LEU A 441 -3.49 26.00 8.33
CA LEU A 441 -3.10 27.23 7.61
C LEU A 441 -3.36 27.12 6.11
N MET A 442 -3.02 25.99 5.50
CA MET A 442 -3.24 25.78 4.06
C MET A 442 -4.72 25.68 3.71
N VAL A 443 -5.55 25.09 4.55
CA VAL A 443 -7.01 25.07 4.40
C VAL A 443 -7.56 26.50 4.47
N GLN A 444 -7.16 27.30 5.46
CA GLN A 444 -7.58 28.70 5.59
C GLN A 444 -7.15 29.53 4.38
N SER A 445 -5.91 29.38 3.92
CA SER A 445 -5.41 30.04 2.72
C SER A 445 -6.23 29.66 1.48
N THR A 446 -6.58 28.38 1.34
CA THR A 446 -7.41 27.86 0.25
C THR A 446 -8.82 28.48 0.29
N LEU A 447 -9.44 28.53 1.48
CA LEU A 447 -10.76 29.16 1.66
C LEU A 447 -10.73 30.66 1.33
N SER A 448 -9.68 31.38 1.72
CA SER A 448 -9.49 32.79 1.40
C SER A 448 -9.34 33.00 -0.12
N HIS A 449 -8.56 32.14 -0.79
CA HIS A 449 -8.41 32.18 -2.23
C HIS A 449 -9.74 31.86 -2.97
N LEU A 450 -10.51 30.89 -2.51
CA LEU A 450 -11.82 30.61 -3.07
C LEU A 450 -12.76 31.83 -2.95
N LYS A 451 -12.76 32.49 -1.80
CA LYS A 451 -13.56 33.71 -1.59
C LYS A 451 -13.13 34.87 -2.49
N SER A 452 -11.84 34.98 -2.81
CA SER A 452 -11.36 36.04 -3.72
C SER A 452 -11.87 35.87 -5.16
N LEU A 453 -12.20 34.62 -5.57
CA LEU A 453 -12.82 34.38 -6.91
C LEU A 453 -14.22 35.00 -7.02
N ASP A 454 -14.96 35.14 -5.92
CA ASP A 454 -16.27 35.81 -5.88
C ASP A 454 -16.15 37.33 -6.01
N GLN A 455 -14.98 37.90 -5.70
CA GLN A 455 -14.72 39.34 -5.77
C GLN A 455 -14.09 39.78 -7.10
N LYS A 456 -13.30 38.90 -7.73
CA LYS A 456 -12.58 39.20 -8.96
C LYS A 456 -12.55 37.98 -9.88
N LYS A 457 -13.17 38.11 -11.05
CA LYS A 457 -13.10 37.11 -12.12
C LYS A 457 -11.68 36.95 -12.62
N SER A 458 -11.33 35.74 -13.07
CA SER A 458 -10.06 35.49 -13.74
C SER A 458 -10.01 36.21 -15.11
N ASP A 459 -8.80 36.61 -15.52
CA ASP A 459 -8.60 37.26 -16.83
C ASP A 459 -9.06 36.34 -17.97
N THR A 460 -8.92 35.02 -17.81
CA THR A 460 -9.41 34.02 -18.78
C THR A 460 -10.94 34.09 -18.92
N LEU A 461 -11.66 34.21 -17.81
CA LEU A 461 -13.11 34.29 -17.83
C LEU A 461 -13.59 35.66 -18.43
N LEU A 462 -12.95 36.77 -18.06
CA LEU A 462 -13.25 38.09 -18.61
C LEU A 462 -13.05 38.10 -20.12
N ASN A 463 -11.91 37.60 -20.59
CA ASN A 463 -11.65 37.52 -22.05
C ASN A 463 -12.68 36.61 -22.75
N LEU A 464 -13.07 35.49 -22.13
CA LEU A 464 -14.09 34.58 -22.69
C LEU A 464 -15.48 35.25 -22.79
N GLU A 465 -15.86 36.07 -21.81
CA GLU A 465 -17.13 36.80 -21.81
C GLU A 465 -17.17 37.89 -22.87
N GLU A 466 -16.04 38.55 -23.09
CA GLU A 466 -15.90 39.62 -24.09
C GLU A 466 -15.86 39.07 -25.52
N THR A 467 -14.94 38.11 -25.76
CA THR A 467 -14.69 37.62 -27.14
C THR A 467 -15.67 36.56 -27.58
N LYS A 468 -16.22 35.78 -26.63
CA LYS A 468 -17.01 34.55 -26.87
C LYS A 468 -16.26 33.53 -27.74
N GLU A 469 -14.93 33.48 -27.60
CA GLU A 469 -14.04 32.59 -28.33
C GLU A 469 -13.07 31.87 -27.38
N VAL A 470 -12.59 30.71 -27.81
CA VAL A 470 -11.46 30.01 -27.18
C VAL A 470 -10.37 29.86 -28.22
N ALA A 471 -9.23 30.53 -28.02
CA ALA A 471 -8.08 30.49 -28.94
C ALA A 471 -8.48 30.73 -30.41
N GLY A 472 -9.31 31.75 -30.66
CA GLY A 472 -9.79 32.13 -31.99
C GLY A 472 -10.93 31.25 -32.55
N MET A 473 -11.44 30.30 -31.80
CA MET A 473 -12.57 29.46 -32.21
C MET A 473 -13.86 30.02 -31.60
N PRO A 474 -14.84 30.47 -32.43
CA PRO A 474 -16.07 31.04 -31.93
C PRO A 474 -16.97 30.03 -31.24
N LEU A 475 -17.64 30.47 -30.19
CA LEU A 475 -18.58 29.67 -29.42
C LEU A 475 -20.01 30.01 -29.78
N THR A 476 -20.88 29.01 -29.78
CA THR A 476 -22.31 29.16 -30.00
C THR A 476 -22.99 29.58 -28.68
N SER A 477 -23.67 30.73 -28.69
CA SER A 477 -24.43 31.19 -27.52
C SER A 477 -25.82 30.56 -27.48
N ALA A 478 -26.19 30.03 -26.33
CA ALA A 478 -27.54 29.49 -26.08
C ALA A 478 -28.39 30.42 -25.19
N GLY A 479 -28.16 31.74 -25.26
CA GLY A 479 -28.88 32.76 -24.48
C GLY A 479 -28.04 33.36 -23.33
N PRO A 480 -28.65 34.24 -22.51
CA PRO A 480 -27.95 34.92 -21.42
C PRO A 480 -27.43 33.90 -20.39
N PHE A 481 -26.23 34.13 -19.90
CA PHE A 481 -25.61 33.31 -18.90
C PHE A 481 -24.97 34.20 -17.82
N ASP A 482 -25.39 33.97 -16.58
CA ASP A 482 -24.88 34.69 -15.42
C ASP A 482 -23.71 33.90 -14.78
N SER A 483 -22.49 34.33 -15.09
CA SER A 483 -21.27 33.75 -14.56
C SER A 483 -21.02 34.13 -13.10
N ASP A 484 -21.49 35.32 -12.68
CA ASP A 484 -21.33 35.77 -11.29
C ASP A 484 -22.13 34.89 -10.33
N SER A 485 -23.38 34.61 -10.70
CA SER A 485 -24.19 33.63 -9.94
C SER A 485 -23.57 32.23 -9.92
N LEU A 486 -22.95 31.79 -11.01
CA LEU A 486 -22.25 30.52 -11.08
C LEU A 486 -21.04 30.50 -10.16
N ILE A 487 -20.19 31.51 -10.19
CA ILE A 487 -19.00 31.64 -9.33
C ILE A 487 -19.45 31.61 -7.86
N LYS A 488 -20.40 32.47 -7.50
CA LYS A 488 -20.93 32.54 -6.13
C LYS A 488 -21.49 31.19 -5.66
N LYS A 489 -22.24 30.48 -6.50
CA LYS A 489 -22.75 29.15 -6.21
C LYS A 489 -21.62 28.14 -5.93
N MET A 490 -20.61 28.09 -6.83
CA MET A 490 -19.48 27.15 -6.69
C MET A 490 -18.61 27.48 -5.47
N VAL A 491 -18.26 28.75 -5.28
CA VAL A 491 -17.44 29.21 -4.15
C VAL A 491 -18.16 28.93 -2.83
N THR A 492 -19.43 29.31 -2.71
CA THR A 492 -20.22 29.06 -1.49
C THR A 492 -20.36 27.57 -1.21
N GLY A 493 -20.69 26.77 -2.26
CA GLY A 493 -20.84 25.33 -2.13
C GLY A 493 -19.53 24.66 -1.68
N MET A 494 -18.41 25.03 -2.29
CA MET A 494 -17.10 24.45 -1.95
C MET A 494 -16.62 24.87 -0.56
N THR A 495 -16.75 26.16 -0.23
CA THR A 495 -16.40 26.69 1.09
C THR A 495 -17.20 25.99 2.18
N LYS A 496 -18.52 25.84 2.01
CA LYS A 496 -19.38 25.12 2.94
C LYS A 496 -18.97 23.66 3.08
N ALA A 497 -18.72 22.98 1.97
CA ALA A 497 -18.33 21.55 1.98
C ALA A 497 -16.98 21.34 2.70
N ILE A 498 -15.98 22.20 2.46
CA ILE A 498 -14.70 22.16 3.17
C ILE A 498 -14.92 22.42 4.66
N SER A 499 -15.65 23.50 5.01
CA SER A 499 -15.88 23.86 6.43
C SER A 499 -16.55 22.74 7.22
N ILE A 500 -17.51 22.02 6.62
CA ILE A 500 -18.19 20.89 7.27
C ILE A 500 -17.22 19.71 7.45
N ARG A 501 -16.47 19.35 6.39
CA ARG A 501 -15.62 18.15 6.41
C ARG A 501 -14.31 18.31 7.17
N PHE A 502 -13.90 19.55 7.44
CA PHE A 502 -12.68 19.88 8.17
C PHE A 502 -12.97 20.59 9.51
N ALA A 503 -14.23 20.50 10.00
CA ALA A 503 -14.65 21.18 11.23
C ALA A 503 -13.88 20.72 12.48
N ASP A 504 -13.54 19.44 12.56
CA ASP A 504 -12.81 18.81 13.66
C ASP A 504 -11.33 19.20 13.72
N LEU A 505 -10.73 19.64 12.61
CA LEU A 505 -9.33 20.10 12.61
C LEU A 505 -9.07 21.29 13.54
N GLY A 506 -10.09 22.10 13.86
CA GLY A 506 -9.94 23.28 14.70
C GLY A 506 -9.53 22.96 16.14
N ASP A 507 -10.02 21.87 16.72
CA ASP A 507 -9.74 21.47 18.09
C ASP A 507 -8.42 20.69 18.20
N GLU A 508 -8.14 19.79 17.27
CA GLU A 508 -6.90 19.03 17.21
C GLU A 508 -5.67 19.94 16.96
N VAL A 509 -5.85 21.03 16.18
CA VAL A 509 -4.79 22.01 15.87
C VAL A 509 -4.40 22.85 17.07
N LYS A 510 -5.26 23.06 18.06
CA LYS A 510 -4.90 23.82 19.27
C LYS A 510 -3.67 23.24 19.96
N PHE A 511 -3.57 21.91 20.03
CA PHE A 511 -2.42 21.23 20.63
C PHE A 511 -1.17 21.24 19.73
N THR A 512 -1.35 21.21 18.40
CA THR A 512 -0.23 21.19 17.46
C THR A 512 0.39 22.56 17.21
N LYS A 513 -0.31 23.67 17.55
CA LYS A 513 0.25 25.03 17.49
C LYS A 513 1.50 25.19 18.35
N ILE A 514 1.57 24.49 19.47
CA ILE A 514 2.74 24.50 20.37
C ILE A 514 3.97 23.91 19.67
N ALA A 515 3.81 22.92 18.79
CA ALA A 515 4.90 22.29 18.07
C ALA A 515 5.36 23.10 16.84
N ASN A 516 4.63 24.13 16.42
CA ASN A 516 5.01 24.97 15.30
C ASN A 516 5.74 26.23 15.79
N PHE A 517 7.06 26.14 15.99
CA PHE A 517 7.93 27.22 16.46
C PHE A 517 7.91 28.47 15.58
N ARG A 518 7.48 28.37 14.30
CA ARG A 518 7.32 29.54 13.41
C ARG A 518 6.21 30.48 13.85
N ASN A 519 5.25 29.98 14.62
CA ASN A 519 4.10 30.74 15.11
C ASN A 519 4.28 31.23 16.56
N TRP A 520 5.43 30.96 17.18
CA TRP A 520 5.71 31.44 18.52
C TRP A 520 6.02 32.94 18.46
N PRO A 521 5.41 33.77 19.36
CA PRO A 521 5.72 35.18 19.40
C PRO A 521 7.20 35.36 19.79
N MET A 522 7.97 35.96 18.89
CA MET A 522 9.41 36.14 19.09
C MET A 522 9.72 37.11 20.27
N GLU A 523 8.75 37.91 20.69
CA GLU A 523 8.88 38.84 21.83
C GLU A 523 8.84 38.12 23.20
N GLU A 524 8.14 36.99 23.31
CA GLU A 524 8.07 36.21 24.55
C GLU A 524 9.29 35.29 24.76
N LEU A 525 10.15 35.15 23.74
CA LEU A 525 11.42 34.38 23.83
C LEU A 525 12.55 35.23 24.47
N LYS A 526 12.37 36.53 24.68
CA LYS A 526 13.23 37.33 25.52
C LYS A 526 12.78 37.12 26.98
N GLY A 527 13.11 35.92 27.49
CA GLY A 527 12.93 35.64 28.90
C GLY A 527 13.60 36.70 29.71
N ASN A 528 12.91 37.22 30.70
CA ASN A 528 13.50 37.99 31.78
C ASN A 528 14.62 37.16 32.37
N ASN A 529 15.85 37.53 32.05
CA ASN A 529 17.01 37.21 32.86
C ASN A 529 16.98 38.22 34.02
N ASP A 530 16.24 37.90 35.06
CA ASP A 530 16.42 38.42 36.40
C ASP A 530 16.33 37.26 37.41
#